data_7d733ce930cb1a032554453d408855c2
#
_entry.id   7d733ce930cb1a032554453d408855c2
#
_cell.length_a   1.000
_cell.length_b   1.000
_cell.length_c   1.000
_cell.angle_alpha   90.00
_cell.angle_beta   90.00
_cell.angle_gamma   90.00
#
_symmetry.space_group_name_H-M   'P 1'
#
loop_
_entity.id
_entity.type
_entity.pdbx_description
1 polymer ?
#
loop_
_entity_poly.entity_id
_entity_poly.type
_entity_poly.pdbx_seq_one_letter_code
_entity_poly.pdbx_strand_id
1 'polypeptide(L)'
;MIQTTTRTPSPTAAATARTATTSRRLRPPAPRFYYHRNTTNQQKLIKGANASSSTSTTTTETISSNLNAKKKSLSKATHVTENQLKEMSNLQAKCFFTPILGPNSPLDQLSMFLFQGDVDETLLEKFRYVKQDRFAPLAVMKKTKTREDETSETSDTGNIVGVAEVSVQRDVLIGRSIMKFKDLEEANSEYAYVSCMCVDEEYRKMGVATELLRESENVAKKWGFNLLCLHCYEDNIPGISLYKQLGYEELLTDMSLKSPLDIILRKRKVLMCKDLI
;
A
#
# COMPACT_ATOMS: atom_id res chain seq x y z
N MET A 1 -14.06 92.14 -3.90
CA MET A 1 -14.01 91.47 -2.57
C MET A 1 -13.82 89.99 -2.82
N ILE A 2 -12.62 89.51 -2.64
CA ILE A 2 -12.23 88.09 -2.92
C ILE A 2 -11.96 87.51 -1.53
N GLN A 3 -12.80 86.50 -1.15
CA GLN A 3 -12.58 85.76 0.10
C GLN A 3 -11.74 84.53 -0.21
N THR A 4 -10.56 84.48 0.35
CA THR A 4 -9.66 83.32 0.33
C THR A 4 -9.96 82.42 1.55
N THR A 5 -10.47 81.29 1.32
CA THR A 5 -10.64 80.23 2.35
C THR A 5 -9.42 79.32 2.39
N THR A 6 -8.70 79.40 3.50
CA THR A 6 -7.56 78.55 3.82
C THR A 6 -8.04 77.14 4.28
N ARG A 7 -7.60 76.09 3.60
CA ARG A 7 -7.89 74.71 3.94
C ARG A 7 -6.74 74.16 4.78
N THR A 8 -7.02 73.76 6.01
CA THR A 8 -6.09 73.07 6.90
C THR A 8 -5.97 71.59 6.50
N PRO A 9 -4.77 70.97 6.51
CA PRO A 9 -4.61 69.55 6.22
C PRO A 9 -4.91 68.68 7.46
N SER A 10 -5.65 67.60 7.24
CA SER A 10 -5.95 66.54 8.23
C SER A 10 -4.74 65.67 8.58
N PRO A 11 -4.65 65.12 9.78
CA PRO A 11 -3.49 64.33 10.21
C PRO A 11 -3.49 62.93 9.58
N THR A 12 -2.33 62.55 9.12
CA THR A 12 -1.94 61.27 8.51
C THR A 12 -2.12 60.12 9.50
N ALA A 13 -2.95 59.14 9.17
CA ALA A 13 -3.08 57.91 9.92
C ALA A 13 -1.84 57.03 9.72
N ALA A 14 -1.14 56.76 10.80
CA ALA A 14 -0.01 55.81 10.82
C ALA A 14 -0.53 54.40 10.56
N ALA A 15 -0.17 53.84 9.43
CA ALA A 15 -0.44 52.46 9.10
C ALA A 15 0.52 51.54 9.89
N THR A 16 -0.01 50.88 10.90
CA THR A 16 0.69 49.82 11.65
C THR A 16 0.81 48.60 10.74
N ALA A 17 2.01 48.36 10.22
CA ALA A 17 2.35 47.17 9.48
C ALA A 17 2.28 45.96 10.43
N ARG A 18 1.20 45.21 10.36
CA ARG A 18 1.16 43.83 10.93
C ARG A 18 1.99 42.91 10.04
N THR A 19 3.16 42.52 10.53
CA THR A 19 3.94 41.44 9.97
C THR A 19 3.16 40.13 10.11
N ALA A 20 2.52 39.72 9.04
CA ALA A 20 1.94 38.37 8.93
C ALA A 20 3.08 37.38 8.83
N THR A 21 3.42 36.74 9.95
CA THR A 21 4.30 35.57 10.00
C THR A 21 3.56 34.41 9.31
N THR A 22 3.79 34.23 8.00
CA THR A 22 3.30 33.12 7.24
C THR A 22 4.08 31.89 7.73
N SER A 23 3.50 31.13 8.66
CA SER A 23 3.98 29.79 8.96
C SER A 23 3.84 28.97 7.67
N ARG A 24 4.94 28.79 6.98
CA ARG A 24 5.04 27.78 5.92
C ARG A 24 4.74 26.42 6.56
N ARG A 25 3.52 25.95 6.43
CA ARG A 25 3.22 24.54 6.63
C ARG A 25 4.06 23.79 5.60
N LEU A 26 5.10 23.15 6.09
CA LEU A 26 5.88 22.18 5.32
C LEU A 26 4.87 21.16 4.77
N ARG A 27 4.72 21.14 3.46
CA ARG A 27 3.96 20.05 2.80
C ARG A 27 4.70 18.78 3.16
N PRO A 28 4.02 17.71 3.62
CA PRO A 28 4.65 16.43 3.80
C PRO A 28 5.26 16.02 2.45
N PRO A 29 6.48 15.45 2.45
CA PRO A 29 7.10 14.96 1.23
C PRO A 29 6.17 13.96 0.57
N ALA A 30 6.06 14.04 -0.75
CA ALA A 30 5.28 13.06 -1.51
C ALA A 30 5.76 11.65 -1.14
N PRO A 31 4.85 10.69 -0.91
CA PRO A 31 5.22 9.36 -0.48
C PRO A 31 6.23 8.77 -1.46
N ARG A 32 7.44 8.48 -0.97
CA ARG A 32 8.45 7.74 -1.73
C ARG A 32 7.95 6.31 -1.83
N PHE A 33 7.45 5.93 -2.99
CA PHE A 33 7.05 4.55 -3.24
C PHE A 33 8.31 3.70 -3.41
N TYR A 34 8.73 3.00 -2.35
CA TYR A 34 9.74 1.95 -2.43
C TYR A 34 9.06 0.66 -2.88
N TYR A 35 9.15 0.38 -4.18
CA TYR A 35 8.74 -0.90 -4.74
C TYR A 35 10.00 -1.68 -5.06
N HIS A 36 10.38 -2.63 -4.21
CA HIS A 36 11.46 -3.57 -4.48
C HIS A 36 10.94 -4.99 -4.72
N ARG A 37 11.66 -5.65 -5.53
CA ARG A 37 11.53 -6.86 -6.31
C ARG A 37 11.46 -8.13 -5.46
N ASN A 38 10.56 -9.06 -5.78
CA ASN A 38 10.70 -10.50 -5.50
C ASN A 38 10.48 -11.28 -6.80
N THR A 39 11.53 -11.55 -7.57
CA THR A 39 11.44 -12.34 -8.82
C THR A 39 12.58 -13.32 -9.05
N THR A 40 13.36 -13.75 -8.05
CA THR A 40 14.52 -14.59 -8.34
C THR A 40 14.40 -16.06 -7.91
N ASN A 41 13.32 -16.49 -7.25
CA ASN A 41 13.23 -17.89 -6.77
C ASN A 41 12.17 -18.78 -7.44
N GLN A 42 11.49 -18.35 -8.50
CA GLN A 42 10.48 -19.20 -9.15
C GLN A 42 11.00 -20.05 -10.33
N GLN A 43 12.21 -19.81 -10.82
CA GLN A 43 12.73 -20.60 -11.97
C GLN A 43 13.43 -21.91 -11.62
N LYS A 44 13.63 -22.23 -10.35
CA LYS A 44 14.30 -23.49 -9.93
C LYS A 44 13.38 -24.67 -9.64
N LEU A 45 12.07 -24.49 -9.66
CA LEU A 45 11.09 -25.54 -9.30
C LEU A 45 10.40 -26.25 -10.48
N ILE A 46 10.74 -25.92 -11.74
CA ILE A 46 10.08 -26.52 -12.91
C ILE A 46 10.93 -27.62 -13.60
N LYS A 47 12.14 -27.87 -13.15
CA LYS A 47 13.04 -28.89 -13.80
C LYS A 47 13.18 -30.21 -13.04
N GLY A 48 12.22 -30.61 -12.23
CA GLY A 48 12.35 -31.85 -11.45
C GLY A 48 11.08 -32.68 -11.29
N ALA A 49 10.21 -32.75 -12.30
CA ALA A 49 9.03 -33.57 -12.19
C ALA A 49 8.75 -34.35 -13.51
N ASN A 50 9.64 -35.26 -13.84
CA ASN A 50 9.31 -36.41 -14.71
C ASN A 50 10.13 -37.61 -14.26
N ALA A 51 9.61 -38.36 -13.29
CA ALA A 51 9.87 -39.81 -13.14
C ALA A 51 8.95 -40.40 -12.07
N SER A 52 8.29 -41.49 -12.44
CA SER A 52 7.66 -42.53 -11.64
C SER A 52 6.31 -42.20 -10.94
N SER A 53 5.29 -42.72 -11.61
CA SER A 53 3.98 -43.12 -11.08
C SER A 53 4.12 -44.23 -10.02
N SER A 54 3.43 -44.02 -8.91
CA SER A 54 2.70 -44.99 -8.06
C SER A 54 2.89 -44.68 -6.58
N THR A 55 1.78 -44.59 -5.86
CA THR A 55 1.65 -44.40 -4.40
C THR A 55 1.52 -42.96 -3.92
N SER A 56 0.35 -42.30 -4.08
CA SER A 56 0.19 -40.94 -3.59
C SER A 56 -1.24 -40.46 -3.23
N THR A 57 -2.18 -41.36 -2.91
CA THR A 57 -3.52 -40.91 -2.52
C THR A 57 -3.56 -40.36 -1.08
N THR A 58 -2.80 -40.96 -0.17
CA THR A 58 -2.80 -40.58 1.26
C THR A 58 -2.07 -39.25 1.53
N THR A 59 -1.05 -38.92 0.73
CA THR A 59 -0.25 -37.68 0.94
C THR A 59 -1.00 -36.42 0.50
N THR A 60 -1.83 -36.54 -0.53
CA THR A 60 -2.60 -35.38 -1.06
C THR A 60 -3.73 -34.95 -0.13
N GLU A 61 -4.40 -35.90 0.53
CA GLU A 61 -5.47 -35.59 1.49
C GLU A 61 -4.93 -34.92 2.76
N THR A 62 -3.78 -35.35 3.26
CA THR A 62 -3.13 -34.75 4.41
C THR A 62 -2.65 -33.32 4.15
N ILE A 63 -2.12 -33.04 2.95
CA ILE A 63 -1.71 -31.69 2.53
C ILE A 63 -2.93 -30.78 2.38
N SER A 64 -4.01 -31.26 1.78
CA SER A 64 -5.25 -30.50 1.60
C SER A 64 -5.93 -30.18 2.94
N SER A 65 -5.97 -31.11 3.89
CA SER A 65 -6.53 -30.90 5.21
C SER A 65 -5.73 -29.88 6.02
N ASN A 66 -4.39 -29.91 5.96
CA ASN A 66 -3.51 -28.94 6.61
C ASN A 66 -3.65 -27.53 6.02
N LEU A 67 -3.78 -27.40 4.71
CA LEU A 67 -4.03 -26.12 4.03
C LEU A 67 -5.38 -25.54 4.43
N ASN A 68 -6.42 -26.35 4.49
CA ASN A 68 -7.76 -25.93 4.91
C ASN A 68 -7.79 -25.51 6.38
N ALA A 69 -7.11 -26.25 7.25
CA ALA A 69 -6.97 -25.89 8.66
C ALA A 69 -6.22 -24.56 8.83
N LYS A 70 -5.10 -24.35 8.09
CA LYS A 70 -4.33 -23.10 8.10
C LYS A 70 -5.15 -21.92 7.56
N LYS A 71 -5.95 -22.11 6.51
CA LYS A 71 -6.86 -21.12 5.98
C LYS A 71 -7.96 -20.75 6.97
N LYS A 72 -8.51 -21.71 7.71
CA LYS A 72 -9.55 -21.50 8.74
C LYS A 72 -9.04 -20.72 9.95
N SER A 73 -7.73 -20.68 10.17
CA SER A 73 -7.07 -19.93 11.24
C SER A 73 -6.76 -18.47 10.89
N LEU A 74 -7.19 -17.96 9.75
CA LEU A 74 -6.97 -16.57 9.35
C LEU A 74 -8.13 -15.67 9.80
N SER A 75 -7.80 -14.41 10.16
CA SER A 75 -8.81 -13.37 10.40
C SER A 75 -9.36 -12.82 9.07
N LYS A 76 -10.42 -12.04 9.16
CA LYS A 76 -10.74 -11.09 8.08
C LYS A 76 -9.71 -9.96 8.08
N ALA A 77 -9.63 -9.22 6.99
CA ALA A 77 -8.81 -8.01 6.95
C ALA A 77 -9.42 -6.93 7.86
N THR A 78 -8.59 -6.31 8.68
CA THR A 78 -8.97 -5.27 9.64
C THR A 78 -8.00 -4.10 9.58
N HIS A 79 -8.44 -2.94 10.09
CA HIS A 79 -7.55 -1.80 10.26
C HIS A 79 -6.45 -2.11 11.27
N VAL A 80 -5.24 -1.68 10.95
CA VAL A 80 -4.05 -1.83 11.82
C VAL A 80 -4.07 -0.76 12.90
N THR A 81 -3.82 -1.15 14.14
CA THR A 81 -3.64 -0.23 15.26
C THR A 81 -2.19 0.27 15.37
N GLU A 82 -1.94 1.35 16.12
CA GLU A 82 -0.57 1.89 16.27
C GLU A 82 0.43 0.84 16.79
N ASN A 83 0.00 -0.01 17.72
CA ASN A 83 0.84 -1.07 18.27
C ASN A 83 1.22 -2.16 17.25
N GLN A 84 0.44 -2.32 16.20
CA GLN A 84 0.67 -3.31 15.14
C GLN A 84 1.49 -2.75 13.97
N LEU A 85 1.74 -1.41 13.93
CA LEU A 85 2.49 -0.79 12.83
C LEU A 85 3.89 -1.38 12.66
N LYS A 86 4.55 -1.69 13.78
CA LYS A 86 5.89 -2.30 13.74
C LYS A 86 5.90 -3.68 13.11
N GLU A 87 4.90 -4.49 13.38
CA GLU A 87 4.76 -5.82 12.77
C GLU A 87 4.39 -5.70 11.28
N MET A 88 3.51 -4.76 10.93
CA MET A 88 3.17 -4.44 9.55
C MET A 88 4.41 -4.04 8.74
N SER A 89 5.22 -3.10 9.26
CA SER A 89 6.42 -2.62 8.58
C SER A 89 7.49 -3.70 8.44
N ASN A 90 7.64 -4.58 9.45
CA ASN A 90 8.52 -5.74 9.37
C ASN A 90 8.13 -6.68 8.23
N LEU A 91 6.84 -6.97 8.06
CA LEU A 91 6.36 -7.77 6.95
C LEU A 91 6.58 -7.08 5.60
N GLN A 92 6.31 -5.77 5.51
CA GLN A 92 6.56 -4.99 4.30
C GLN A 92 8.05 -5.01 3.94
N ALA A 93 8.93 -4.74 4.89
CA ALA A 93 10.36 -4.77 4.65
C ALA A 93 10.85 -6.15 4.21
N LYS A 94 10.40 -7.22 4.87
CA LYS A 94 10.70 -8.61 4.47
C LYS A 94 10.26 -8.92 3.03
N CYS A 95 9.09 -8.41 2.62
CA CYS A 95 8.53 -8.69 1.31
C CYS A 95 9.12 -7.84 0.17
N PHE A 96 9.52 -6.61 0.47
CA PHE A 96 9.95 -5.64 -0.55
C PHE A 96 11.46 -5.45 -0.62
N PHE A 97 12.20 -5.79 0.43
CA PHE A 97 13.66 -5.74 0.38
C PHE A 97 14.23 -6.76 -0.61
N THR A 98 15.20 -6.32 -1.40
CA THR A 98 15.93 -7.20 -2.33
C THR A 98 17.43 -7.08 -2.05
N PRO A 99 18.07 -8.14 -1.56
CA PRO A 99 19.51 -8.14 -1.39
C PRO A 99 20.23 -8.04 -2.75
N ILE A 100 21.29 -7.28 -2.81
CA ILE A 100 22.11 -7.06 -4.02
C ILE A 100 23.27 -8.06 -4.08
N LEU A 101 23.95 -8.24 -2.95
CA LEU A 101 25.15 -9.08 -2.84
C LEU A 101 24.84 -10.48 -2.30
N GLY A 102 23.64 -10.70 -1.76
CA GLY A 102 23.17 -11.96 -1.22
C GLY A 102 22.85 -11.92 0.27
N PRO A 103 22.02 -12.87 0.76
CA PRO A 103 21.40 -12.78 2.09
C PRO A 103 22.39 -12.81 3.26
N ASN A 104 23.63 -13.29 3.04
CA ASN A 104 24.66 -13.38 4.08
C ASN A 104 25.68 -12.22 4.00
N SER A 105 25.51 -11.27 3.10
CA SER A 105 26.41 -10.12 2.97
C SER A 105 26.17 -9.13 4.13
N PRO A 106 27.23 -8.68 4.85
CA PRO A 106 27.10 -7.65 5.87
C PRO A 106 26.52 -6.34 5.33
N LEU A 107 26.81 -6.01 4.07
CA LEU A 107 26.27 -4.81 3.41
C LEU A 107 24.76 -4.93 3.15
N ASP A 108 24.29 -6.12 2.75
CA ASP A 108 22.85 -6.33 2.56
C ASP A 108 22.12 -6.38 3.90
N GLN A 109 22.75 -6.86 4.97
CA GLN A 109 22.17 -6.79 6.32
C GLN A 109 22.02 -5.34 6.80
N LEU A 110 23.05 -4.52 6.60
CA LEU A 110 23.00 -3.08 6.90
C LEU A 110 21.94 -2.38 6.04
N SER A 111 21.88 -2.68 4.75
CA SER A 111 20.88 -2.11 3.83
C SER A 111 19.48 -2.51 4.21
N MET A 112 19.25 -3.76 4.67
CA MET A 112 17.97 -4.22 5.18
C MET A 112 17.56 -3.45 6.45
N PHE A 113 18.51 -3.23 7.36
CA PHE A 113 18.24 -2.47 8.59
C PHE A 113 17.85 -1.02 8.29
N LEU A 114 18.57 -0.34 7.38
CA LEU A 114 18.24 1.02 6.96
C LEU A 114 16.88 1.07 6.24
N PHE A 115 16.63 0.13 5.34
CA PHE A 115 15.36 0.02 4.65
C PHE A 115 14.18 -0.21 5.60
N GLN A 116 14.38 -1.05 6.61
CA GLN A 116 13.37 -1.28 7.67
C GLN A 116 13.06 0.02 8.42
N GLY A 117 14.08 0.80 8.79
CA GLY A 117 13.90 2.10 9.45
C GLY A 117 13.10 3.09 8.60
N ASP A 118 13.37 3.16 7.30
CA ASP A 118 12.67 4.03 6.36
C ASP A 118 11.18 3.62 6.19
N VAL A 119 10.90 2.30 6.14
CA VAL A 119 9.52 1.79 6.10
C VAL A 119 8.77 2.11 7.39
N ASP A 120 9.41 1.91 8.56
CA ASP A 120 8.84 2.23 9.87
C ASP A 120 8.44 3.71 9.97
N GLU A 121 9.37 4.61 9.65
CA GLU A 121 9.18 6.06 9.70
C GLU A 121 8.06 6.50 8.75
N THR A 122 8.11 6.05 7.50
CA THR A 122 7.11 6.39 6.49
C THR A 122 5.70 5.94 6.89
N LEU A 123 5.57 4.72 7.42
CA LEU A 123 4.28 4.18 7.85
C LEU A 123 3.74 4.93 9.06
N LEU A 124 4.60 5.24 10.04
CA LEU A 124 4.24 5.99 11.24
C LEU A 124 3.83 7.42 10.91
N GLU A 125 4.54 8.10 9.99
CA GLU A 125 4.17 9.42 9.51
C GLU A 125 2.79 9.43 8.84
N LYS A 126 2.54 8.47 7.94
CA LYS A 126 1.21 8.34 7.31
C LYS A 126 0.13 8.12 8.36
N PHE A 127 0.36 7.23 9.31
CA PHE A 127 -0.60 6.91 10.36
C PHE A 127 -0.93 8.12 11.25
N ARG A 128 0.06 8.93 11.61
CA ARG A 128 -0.12 10.09 12.51
C ARG A 128 -0.64 11.34 11.81
N TYR A 129 -0.17 11.62 10.60
CA TYR A 129 -0.40 12.91 9.94
C TYR A 129 -1.42 12.88 8.80
N VAL A 130 -1.75 11.72 8.26
CA VAL A 130 -2.81 11.60 7.26
C VAL A 130 -4.14 11.32 7.95
N LYS A 131 -5.19 12.00 7.51
CA LYS A 131 -6.53 11.80 8.07
C LYS A 131 -7.01 10.36 7.83
N GLN A 132 -7.78 9.82 8.77
CA GLN A 132 -8.32 8.45 8.71
C GLN A 132 -9.29 8.21 7.53
N ASP A 133 -9.86 9.25 6.97
CA ASP A 133 -10.67 9.19 5.74
C ASP A 133 -9.82 9.23 4.45
N ARG A 134 -8.49 9.25 4.57
CA ARG A 134 -7.53 9.31 3.45
C ARG A 134 -6.40 8.30 3.52
N PHE A 135 -6.26 7.59 4.62
CA PHE A 135 -5.25 6.54 4.80
C PHE A 135 -5.77 5.45 5.73
N ALA A 136 -5.71 4.21 5.28
CA ALA A 136 -6.10 3.04 6.03
C ALA A 136 -5.08 1.92 5.84
N PRO A 137 -4.24 1.63 6.84
CA PRO A 137 -3.43 0.43 6.86
C PRO A 137 -4.31 -0.77 7.24
N LEU A 138 -4.24 -1.83 6.44
CA LEU A 138 -5.02 -3.05 6.59
C LEU A 138 -4.12 -4.25 6.83
N ALA A 139 -4.57 -5.18 7.67
CA ALA A 139 -3.87 -6.45 7.91
C ALA A 139 -4.82 -7.63 8.00
N VAL A 140 -4.33 -8.79 7.59
CA VAL A 140 -4.89 -10.10 7.90
C VAL A 140 -3.95 -10.77 8.90
N MET A 141 -4.52 -11.27 10.00
CA MET A 141 -3.77 -11.88 11.10
C MET A 141 -4.08 -13.36 11.22
N LYS A 142 -3.13 -14.12 11.77
CA LYS A 142 -3.34 -15.48 12.20
C LYS A 142 -4.09 -15.47 13.53
N LYS A 143 -5.25 -16.12 13.60
CA LYS A 143 -5.99 -16.31 14.86
C LYS A 143 -5.18 -17.18 15.80
N THR A 144 -4.78 -16.64 16.94
CA THR A 144 -4.22 -17.42 18.03
C THR A 144 -5.38 -18.10 18.76
N LYS A 145 -5.33 -19.43 18.94
CA LYS A 145 -6.27 -20.12 19.85
C LYS A 145 -5.86 -19.73 21.27
N THR A 146 -6.50 -18.73 21.85
CA THR A 146 -6.44 -18.49 23.27
C THR A 146 -7.17 -19.65 23.95
N ARG A 147 -6.51 -20.36 24.89
CA ARG A 147 -7.20 -21.26 25.81
C ARG A 147 -8.16 -20.39 26.62
N GLU A 148 -9.39 -20.87 26.76
CA GLU A 148 -10.51 -20.20 27.43
C GLU A 148 -10.31 -20.15 28.95
N ASP A 149 -9.21 -19.66 29.45
CA ASP A 149 -9.03 -19.38 30.88
C ASP A 149 -8.00 -18.25 30.97
N GLU A 150 -8.51 -17.01 31.06
CA GLU A 150 -7.98 -15.94 31.89
C GLU A 150 -8.59 -14.61 31.42
N THR A 151 -9.26 -13.95 32.33
CA THR A 151 -9.71 -12.55 32.30
C THR A 151 -8.50 -11.63 32.16
N SER A 152 -8.05 -11.37 30.95
CA SER A 152 -7.13 -10.29 30.66
C SER A 152 -7.45 -9.73 29.28
N GLU A 153 -7.51 -8.42 29.21
CA GLU A 153 -7.67 -7.60 28.01
C GLU A 153 -6.90 -8.23 26.85
N THR A 154 -7.63 -8.64 25.82
CA THR A 154 -7.07 -9.29 24.64
C THR A 154 -6.04 -8.38 24.00
N SER A 155 -4.78 -8.60 24.30
CA SER A 155 -3.69 -8.09 23.48
C SER A 155 -3.84 -8.75 22.11
N ASP A 156 -4.38 -7.98 21.15
CA ASP A 156 -4.61 -8.39 19.77
C ASP A 156 -3.28 -8.48 18.99
N THR A 157 -2.33 -9.22 19.57
CA THR A 157 -1.01 -9.53 19.02
C THR A 157 -1.09 -10.83 18.23
N GLY A 158 -1.99 -10.86 17.22
CA GLY A 158 -1.97 -11.93 16.24
C GLY A 158 -0.89 -11.65 15.20
N ASN A 159 -0.09 -12.67 14.84
CA ASN A 159 0.91 -12.52 13.79
C ASN A 159 0.26 -12.05 12.49
N ILE A 160 0.68 -10.88 12.02
CA ILE A 160 0.27 -10.31 10.72
C ILE A 160 0.86 -11.18 9.61
N VAL A 161 -0.01 -11.68 8.73
CA VAL A 161 0.38 -12.57 7.62
C VAL A 161 0.20 -11.93 6.25
N GLY A 162 -0.49 -10.80 6.20
CA GLY A 162 -0.65 -10.02 4.98
C GLY A 162 -1.10 -8.61 5.29
N VAL A 163 -0.67 -7.65 4.48
CA VAL A 163 -0.93 -6.23 4.67
C VAL A 163 -1.24 -5.53 3.36
N ALA A 164 -1.96 -4.42 3.44
CA ALA A 164 -2.18 -3.48 2.35
C ALA A 164 -2.36 -2.07 2.93
N GLU A 165 -2.03 -1.05 2.16
CA GLU A 165 -2.31 0.34 2.47
C GLU A 165 -3.32 0.89 1.46
N VAL A 166 -4.42 1.44 1.94
CA VAL A 166 -5.36 2.20 1.12
C VAL A 166 -5.13 3.68 1.37
N SER A 167 -5.01 4.46 0.31
CA SER A 167 -4.77 5.90 0.43
C SER A 167 -5.49 6.67 -0.66
N VAL A 168 -5.82 7.93 -0.38
CA VAL A 168 -6.32 8.85 -1.39
C VAL A 168 -5.12 9.50 -2.07
N GLN A 169 -5.02 9.33 -3.37
CA GLN A 169 -3.96 9.88 -4.21
C GLN A 169 -4.47 11.00 -5.09
N ARG A 170 -3.56 11.92 -5.43
CA ARG A 170 -3.80 13.02 -6.36
C ARG A 170 -2.62 13.10 -7.33
N ASP A 171 -2.68 12.36 -8.40
CA ASP A 171 -1.72 12.42 -9.49
C ASP A 171 -2.44 12.85 -10.77
N VAL A 172 -2.03 13.98 -11.35
CA VAL A 172 -2.70 14.59 -12.49
C VAL A 172 -2.68 13.70 -13.73
N LEU A 173 -1.57 12.99 -13.96
CA LEU A 173 -1.44 12.12 -15.15
C LEU A 173 -2.30 10.87 -15.01
N ILE A 174 -2.25 10.24 -13.85
CA ILE A 174 -3.07 9.07 -13.56
C ILE A 174 -4.55 9.47 -13.52
N GLY A 175 -4.88 10.59 -12.86
CA GLY A 175 -6.24 11.12 -12.84
C GLY A 175 -6.81 11.33 -14.25
N ARG A 176 -6.06 11.97 -15.16
CA ARG A 176 -6.48 12.14 -16.56
C ARG A 176 -6.66 10.81 -17.29
N SER A 177 -5.81 9.82 -17.02
CA SER A 177 -5.94 8.49 -17.63
C SER A 177 -7.20 7.77 -17.15
N ILE A 178 -7.51 7.88 -15.87
CA ILE A 178 -8.74 7.36 -15.27
C ILE A 178 -9.97 8.03 -15.90
N MET A 179 -9.95 9.36 -16.05
CA MET A 179 -11.06 10.11 -16.65
C MET A 179 -11.33 9.66 -18.08
N LYS A 180 -10.28 9.60 -18.90
CA LYS A 180 -10.39 9.15 -20.28
C LYS A 180 -10.94 7.74 -20.41
N PHE A 181 -10.57 6.86 -19.48
CA PHE A 181 -11.04 5.47 -19.46
C PHE A 181 -12.51 5.36 -19.05
N LYS A 182 -12.97 6.21 -18.12
CA LYS A 182 -14.34 6.19 -17.60
C LYS A 182 -15.27 7.20 -18.26
N ASP A 183 -14.79 7.93 -19.30
CA ASP A 183 -15.56 8.96 -19.99
C ASP A 183 -16.16 10.02 -19.05
N LEU A 184 -15.37 10.41 -18.05
CA LEU A 184 -15.78 11.39 -17.05
C LEU A 184 -15.42 12.81 -17.52
N GLU A 185 -16.40 13.71 -17.53
CA GLU A 185 -16.23 15.09 -18.01
C GLU A 185 -15.42 15.99 -17.07
N GLU A 186 -15.48 15.76 -15.75
CA GLU A 186 -14.71 16.52 -14.77
C GLU A 186 -14.03 15.61 -13.74
N ALA A 187 -12.74 15.86 -13.55
CA ALA A 187 -11.96 15.15 -12.58
C ALA A 187 -11.98 15.84 -11.22
N ASN A 188 -12.56 15.21 -10.27
CA ASN A 188 -11.88 15.18 -8.99
C ASN A 188 -10.55 14.45 -9.24
N SER A 189 -9.44 15.18 -9.17
CA SER A 189 -8.10 14.63 -9.43
C SER A 189 -7.67 13.61 -8.34
N GLU A 190 -8.58 13.25 -7.44
CA GLU A 190 -8.38 12.32 -6.33
C GLU A 190 -9.00 10.95 -6.67
N TYR A 191 -8.30 9.90 -6.31
CA TYR A 191 -8.74 8.52 -6.49
C TYR A 191 -8.24 7.65 -5.33
N ALA A 192 -8.98 6.60 -4.99
CA ALA A 192 -8.56 5.60 -4.02
C ALA A 192 -7.49 4.69 -4.64
N TYR A 193 -6.46 4.38 -3.86
CA TYR A 193 -5.29 3.65 -4.34
C TYR A 193 -4.78 2.65 -3.31
N VAL A 194 -4.51 1.42 -3.75
CA VAL A 194 -3.87 0.38 -2.95
C VAL A 194 -2.37 0.37 -3.19
N SER A 195 -1.61 0.46 -2.11
CA SER A 195 -0.15 0.37 -2.12
C SER A 195 0.36 -0.65 -1.11
N CYS A 196 1.64 -0.97 -1.19
CA CYS A 196 2.37 -1.79 -0.22
C CYS A 196 1.68 -3.11 0.13
N MET A 197 0.90 -3.69 -0.81
CA MET A 197 0.22 -4.95 -0.58
C MET A 197 1.21 -6.11 -0.67
N CYS A 198 1.32 -6.86 0.41
CA CYS A 198 2.13 -8.06 0.45
C CYS A 198 1.53 -9.14 1.37
N VAL A 199 1.93 -10.38 1.13
CA VAL A 199 1.51 -11.56 1.88
C VAL A 199 2.75 -12.38 2.21
N ASP A 200 2.88 -12.77 3.47
CA ASP A 200 3.94 -13.67 3.92
C ASP A 200 3.95 -14.94 3.06
N GLU A 201 5.13 -15.40 2.69
CA GLU A 201 5.33 -16.48 1.74
C GLU A 201 4.60 -17.77 2.15
N GLU A 202 4.59 -18.07 3.45
CA GLU A 202 3.92 -19.26 4.00
C GLU A 202 2.38 -19.19 3.92
N TYR A 203 1.81 -18.00 3.73
CA TYR A 203 0.35 -17.76 3.70
C TYR A 203 -0.16 -17.39 2.30
N ARG A 204 0.70 -17.47 1.27
CA ARG A 204 0.29 -17.27 -0.13
C ARG A 204 -0.68 -18.37 -0.57
N LYS A 205 -1.48 -18.06 -1.57
CA LYS A 205 -2.53 -18.95 -2.13
C LYS A 205 -3.61 -19.40 -1.15
N MET A 206 -3.71 -18.75 0.03
CA MET A 206 -4.75 -19.00 1.03
C MET A 206 -5.89 -17.97 1.01
N GLY A 207 -5.91 -17.07 0.02
CA GLY A 207 -6.95 -16.05 -0.12
C GLY A 207 -6.66 -14.74 0.64
N VAL A 208 -5.50 -14.61 1.32
CA VAL A 208 -5.13 -13.41 2.09
C VAL A 208 -5.17 -12.15 1.24
N ALA A 209 -4.56 -12.16 0.05
CA ALA A 209 -4.56 -11.00 -0.85
C ALA A 209 -5.98 -10.66 -1.35
N THR A 210 -6.83 -11.66 -1.59
CA THR A 210 -8.25 -11.46 -1.95
C THR A 210 -9.01 -10.75 -0.83
N GLU A 211 -8.76 -11.14 0.41
CA GLU A 211 -9.41 -10.55 1.57
C GLU A 211 -8.96 -9.09 1.79
N LEU A 212 -7.66 -8.83 1.65
CA LEU A 212 -7.12 -7.47 1.70
C LEU A 212 -7.73 -6.56 0.63
N LEU A 213 -7.85 -7.05 -0.60
CA LEU A 213 -8.45 -6.27 -1.69
C LEU A 213 -9.93 -5.98 -1.45
N ARG A 214 -10.71 -6.97 -0.96
CA ARG A 214 -12.11 -6.77 -0.62
C ARG A 214 -12.30 -5.69 0.44
N GLU A 215 -11.48 -5.73 1.50
CA GLU A 215 -11.55 -4.70 2.52
C GLU A 215 -11.06 -3.34 2.00
N SER A 216 -10.05 -3.32 1.12
CA SER A 216 -9.63 -2.09 0.43
C SER A 216 -10.76 -1.48 -0.40
N GLU A 217 -11.55 -2.31 -1.10
CA GLU A 217 -12.75 -1.88 -1.83
C GLU A 217 -13.81 -1.31 -0.89
N ASN A 218 -14.04 -1.95 0.26
CA ASN A 218 -14.97 -1.47 1.28
C ASN A 218 -14.54 -0.10 1.84
N VAL A 219 -13.24 0.07 2.13
CA VAL A 219 -12.67 1.33 2.61
C VAL A 219 -12.84 2.43 1.55
N ALA A 220 -12.52 2.16 0.29
CA ALA A 220 -12.69 3.13 -0.80
C ALA A 220 -14.14 3.58 -0.95
N LYS A 221 -15.10 2.64 -0.89
CA LYS A 221 -16.55 2.93 -0.90
C LYS A 221 -16.98 3.80 0.28
N LYS A 222 -16.50 3.50 1.49
CA LYS A 222 -16.79 4.30 2.69
C LYS A 222 -16.27 5.74 2.57
N TRP A 223 -15.18 5.96 1.84
CA TRP A 223 -14.65 7.28 1.55
C TRP A 223 -15.34 7.98 0.38
N GLY A 224 -16.32 7.33 -0.26
CA GLY A 224 -17.09 7.89 -1.38
C GLY A 224 -16.43 7.74 -2.74
N PHE A 225 -15.43 6.85 -2.88
CA PHE A 225 -14.80 6.58 -4.17
C PHE A 225 -15.50 5.42 -4.88
N ASN A 226 -15.80 5.63 -6.16
CA ASN A 226 -16.39 4.61 -7.04
C ASN A 226 -15.32 3.82 -7.80
N LEU A 227 -14.05 4.16 -7.61
CA LEU A 227 -12.94 3.54 -8.31
C LEU A 227 -11.79 3.25 -7.33
N LEU A 228 -11.22 2.06 -7.43
CA LEU A 228 -10.01 1.67 -6.72
C LEU A 228 -8.93 1.27 -7.71
N CYS A 229 -7.76 1.89 -7.57
CA CYS A 229 -6.64 1.66 -8.47
C CYS A 229 -5.44 1.07 -7.72
N LEU A 230 -4.58 0.40 -8.45
CA LEU A 230 -3.32 -0.13 -7.98
C LEU A 230 -2.31 -0.22 -9.12
N HIS A 231 -1.02 -0.28 -8.78
CA HIS A 231 0.00 -0.64 -9.76
C HIS A 231 0.54 -2.03 -9.50
N CYS A 232 0.76 -2.78 -10.57
CA CYS A 232 1.43 -4.07 -10.54
C CYS A 232 2.58 -4.07 -11.54
N TYR A 233 3.68 -4.74 -11.22
CA TYR A 233 4.71 -4.97 -12.23
C TYR A 233 4.19 -5.92 -13.30
N GLU A 234 4.53 -5.66 -14.57
CA GLU A 234 4.12 -6.46 -15.73
C GLU A 234 4.63 -7.92 -15.64
N ASP A 235 5.77 -8.13 -14.99
CA ASP A 235 6.36 -9.46 -14.75
C ASP A 235 5.76 -10.20 -13.54
N ASN A 236 4.87 -9.56 -12.76
CA ASN A 236 4.15 -10.20 -11.66
C ASN A 236 2.86 -10.89 -12.14
N ILE A 237 3.03 -11.93 -12.96
CA ILE A 237 1.90 -12.67 -13.54
C ILE A 237 0.89 -13.18 -12.50
N PRO A 238 1.31 -13.75 -11.33
CA PRO A 238 0.35 -14.16 -10.31
C PRO A 238 -0.49 -13.00 -9.75
N GLY A 239 0.12 -11.82 -9.57
CA GLY A 239 -0.59 -10.61 -9.12
C GLY A 239 -1.60 -10.13 -10.15
N ILE A 240 -1.18 -9.98 -11.41
CA ILE A 240 -2.05 -9.56 -12.51
C ILE A 240 -3.24 -10.52 -12.66
N SER A 241 -2.99 -11.84 -12.61
CA SER A 241 -4.04 -12.84 -12.68
C SER A 241 -5.05 -12.71 -11.54
N LEU A 242 -4.58 -12.49 -10.31
CA LEU A 242 -5.45 -12.27 -9.15
C LEU A 242 -6.31 -11.01 -9.34
N TYR A 243 -5.72 -9.89 -9.75
CA TYR A 243 -6.45 -8.63 -9.94
C TYR A 243 -7.51 -8.77 -11.04
N LYS A 244 -7.19 -9.38 -12.18
CA LYS A 244 -8.16 -9.66 -13.24
C LYS A 244 -9.31 -10.54 -12.77
N GLN A 245 -9.03 -11.60 -11.99
CA GLN A 245 -10.06 -12.46 -11.39
C GLN A 245 -10.99 -11.71 -10.42
N LEU A 246 -10.51 -10.65 -9.80
CA LEU A 246 -11.30 -9.80 -8.91
C LEU A 246 -11.99 -8.63 -9.65
N GLY A 247 -11.87 -8.56 -10.97
CA GLY A 247 -12.54 -7.55 -11.79
C GLY A 247 -11.76 -6.24 -11.95
N TYR A 248 -10.44 -6.24 -11.70
CA TYR A 248 -9.58 -5.13 -12.05
C TYR A 248 -9.20 -5.19 -13.53
N GLU A 249 -9.31 -4.08 -14.21
CA GLU A 249 -8.96 -3.91 -15.62
C GLU A 249 -7.65 -3.14 -15.78
N GLU A 250 -6.87 -3.49 -16.80
CA GLU A 250 -5.65 -2.77 -17.15
C GLU A 250 -6.02 -1.44 -17.81
N LEU A 251 -5.58 -0.34 -17.22
CA LEU A 251 -5.89 1.00 -17.71
C LEU A 251 -4.76 1.61 -18.52
N LEU A 252 -3.54 1.48 -18.02
CA LEU A 252 -2.35 2.10 -18.60
C LEU A 252 -1.12 1.29 -18.23
N THR A 253 -0.22 1.10 -19.21
CA THR A 253 1.13 0.67 -18.90
C THR A 253 1.98 1.89 -18.61
N ASP A 254 2.30 2.11 -17.33
CA ASP A 254 3.09 3.26 -16.91
C ASP A 254 4.56 3.03 -17.26
N MET A 255 5.06 3.88 -18.16
CA MET A 255 6.49 3.95 -18.53
C MET A 255 7.26 4.91 -17.62
N SER A 256 6.58 5.62 -16.72
CA SER A 256 7.23 6.55 -15.80
C SER A 256 7.94 5.78 -14.68
N LEU A 257 9.19 5.50 -14.93
CA LEU A 257 10.10 4.81 -14.03
C LEU A 257 10.50 5.79 -12.92
N LYS A 258 9.92 5.61 -11.74
CA LYS A 258 10.20 6.51 -10.58
C LYS A 258 11.47 6.13 -9.83
N SER A 259 11.99 4.92 -10.05
CA SER A 259 13.22 4.43 -9.40
C SER A 259 14.36 4.31 -10.41
N PRO A 260 15.60 4.75 -10.06
CA PRO A 260 16.77 4.52 -10.91
C PRO A 260 16.98 3.03 -11.24
N LEU A 261 16.63 2.13 -10.33
CA LEU A 261 16.72 0.68 -10.54
C LEU A 261 15.66 0.20 -11.53
N ASP A 262 14.44 0.73 -11.50
CA ASP A 262 13.40 0.40 -12.48
C ASP A 262 13.82 0.83 -13.89
N ILE A 263 14.52 1.97 -14.01
CA ILE A 263 15.09 2.45 -15.29
C ILE A 263 16.14 1.47 -15.81
N ILE A 264 17.09 1.07 -14.97
CA ILE A 264 18.16 0.14 -15.34
C ILE A 264 17.60 -1.22 -15.72
N LEU A 265 16.59 -1.69 -15.00
CA LEU A 265 15.98 -3.01 -15.19
C LEU A 265 14.85 -3.00 -16.21
N ARG A 266 14.52 -1.86 -16.81
CA ARG A 266 13.41 -1.68 -17.77
C ARG A 266 12.08 -2.28 -17.29
N LYS A 267 11.79 -2.17 -15.99
CA LYS A 267 10.57 -2.70 -15.41
C LYS A 267 9.39 -1.78 -15.67
N ARG A 268 8.35 -2.34 -16.23
CA ARG A 268 7.08 -1.64 -16.47
C ARG A 268 6.11 -1.94 -15.35
N LYS A 269 5.27 -0.94 -15.04
CA LYS A 269 4.12 -1.10 -14.13
C LYS A 269 2.85 -0.94 -14.94
N VAL A 270 1.89 -1.77 -14.65
CA VAL A 270 0.54 -1.67 -15.19
C VAL A 270 -0.33 -1.03 -14.12
N LEU A 271 -1.01 0.05 -14.47
CA LEU A 271 -2.08 0.63 -13.66
C LEU A 271 -3.33 -0.21 -13.90
N MET A 272 -3.86 -0.77 -12.84
CA MET A 272 -5.10 -1.54 -12.87
C MET A 272 -6.13 -0.85 -11.99
N CYS A 273 -7.36 -0.77 -12.47
CA CYS A 273 -8.45 -0.13 -11.75
C CYS A 273 -9.69 -1.03 -11.77
N LYS A 274 -10.49 -0.93 -10.70
CA LYS A 274 -11.77 -1.60 -10.57
C LYS A 274 -12.86 -0.60 -10.26
N ASP A 275 -13.97 -0.72 -10.98
CA ASP A 275 -15.21 -0.05 -10.65
C ASP A 275 -15.84 -0.69 -9.41
N LEU A 276 -16.29 0.15 -8.48
CA LEU A 276 -16.82 -0.28 -7.20
C LEU A 276 -18.36 -0.17 -7.10
N ILE A 277 -18.99 0.21 -8.23
CA ILE A 277 -20.46 0.38 -8.29
C ILE A 277 -21.15 -0.98 -8.24
#